data_053eebaa6bef77010d7d366a0ad8f035
#
_entry.id   053eebaa6bef77010d7d366a0ad8f035
#
_cell.length_a   1.000
_cell.length_b   1.000
_cell.length_c   1.000
_cell.angle_alpha   90.00
_cell.angle_beta   90.00
_cell.angle_gamma   90.00
#
_symmetry.space_group_name_H-M   'P 1'
#
loop_
_entity.id
_entity.type
_entity.pdbx_description
1 polymer ?
#
loop_
_entity_poly.entity_id
_entity_poly.type
_entity_poly.pdbx_seq_one_letter_code
_entity_poly.pdbx_strand_id
1 'polypeptide(L)'
;MGLFDFIGPASGLLFTLENIIWINLGVFIGCVFAAIPGLSVILCIILFLPVTYTMRAIPGMMFLLGIYCAGGYGGSVSAILINTPGTPHAAATMLDGNPLSKMGRTKAALKIALYASTFGGIFSALVLLFLGPQVAKISAQLGTAEYFMVCLFGMTIIAGVSGKSLVKGIIAACLGLIISCVGADPMTSYDRFTFGIPRLYLGLDLAVTLIGLFALVEIIGKAELKRNELNLHAGKIGNDDGKITKDEYKRMLRPVLIGSIIGSCVGIVPGTGASEASWFSYNMAKNLSKHPEEFGHGSVEGVAAAESANNAVCGATLIPLLTLGIPGDGCVAIMLSALMINGLNPGLSLFTTDGAIMYAIMLGLILVNIFMFLQGKYLTSLFAKVVSIPQQILTPIIVIFCFAGAYSVNSSYFDLSVALVFGIMAWFMRKLELPAVPVLLGMVLGNMTETNFRRALLISDGSPRIFVSSLYCWIFIALIAVVILGILRSKMKEAKAAKPEQ
;
A
#
# COMPACT_ATOMS: atom_id res chain seq x y z
N MET A 1 -4.14 20.62 -22.44
CA MET A 1 -5.34 20.61 -21.62
C MET A 1 -4.95 21.02 -20.20
N GLY A 2 -5.70 21.94 -19.62
CA GLY A 2 -5.45 22.46 -18.27
C GLY A 2 -6.02 21.50 -17.20
N LEU A 3 -5.53 21.64 -15.96
CA LEU A 3 -6.01 20.88 -14.81
C LEU A 3 -7.53 20.95 -14.64
N PHE A 4 -8.13 22.07 -15.01
CA PHE A 4 -9.55 22.35 -14.80
C PHE A 4 -10.47 21.85 -15.92
N ASP A 5 -9.91 21.48 -17.10
CA ASP A 5 -10.71 21.07 -18.26
C ASP A 5 -11.49 19.78 -17.99
N PHE A 6 -10.98 18.90 -17.13
CA PHE A 6 -11.60 17.62 -16.81
C PHE A 6 -12.44 17.62 -15.53
N ILE A 7 -12.39 18.65 -14.67
CA ILE A 7 -13.11 18.64 -13.38
C ILE A 7 -14.62 18.57 -13.58
N GLY A 8 -15.17 19.31 -14.55
CA GLY A 8 -16.61 19.24 -14.86
C GLY A 8 -17.05 17.85 -15.30
N PRO A 9 -16.48 17.28 -16.39
CA PRO A 9 -16.78 15.92 -16.82
C PRO A 9 -16.51 14.87 -15.72
N ALA A 10 -15.42 14.98 -14.99
CA ALA A 10 -15.06 14.07 -13.91
C ALA A 10 -16.09 14.06 -12.78
N SER A 11 -16.58 15.24 -12.37
CA SER A 11 -17.62 15.33 -11.34
C SER A 11 -18.92 14.65 -11.75
N GLY A 12 -19.35 14.80 -13.02
CA GLY A 12 -20.50 14.10 -13.55
C GLY A 12 -20.37 12.57 -13.54
N LEU A 13 -19.14 12.08 -13.81
CA LEU A 13 -18.84 10.64 -13.74
C LEU A 13 -18.75 10.13 -12.31
N LEU A 14 -18.28 10.95 -11.37
CA LEU A 14 -18.06 10.56 -9.98
C LEU A 14 -19.34 10.52 -9.16
N PHE A 15 -20.18 11.57 -9.23
CA PHE A 15 -21.38 11.73 -8.39
C PHE A 15 -22.56 10.90 -8.91
N THR A 16 -22.35 9.57 -9.02
CA THR A 16 -23.39 8.59 -9.30
C THR A 16 -23.74 7.80 -8.05
N LEU A 17 -24.99 7.32 -7.96
CA LEU A 17 -25.41 6.48 -6.83
C LEU A 17 -24.54 5.21 -6.71
N GLU A 18 -24.18 4.63 -7.86
CA GLU A 18 -23.29 3.46 -7.93
C GLU A 18 -21.95 3.72 -7.24
N ASN A 19 -21.26 4.81 -7.60
CA ASN A 19 -19.98 5.15 -7.00
C ASN A 19 -20.08 5.43 -5.50
N ILE A 20 -21.14 6.14 -5.07
CA ILE A 20 -21.37 6.43 -3.66
C ILE A 20 -21.58 5.14 -2.85
N ILE A 21 -22.33 4.18 -3.38
CA ILE A 21 -22.54 2.87 -2.74
C ILE A 21 -21.19 2.14 -2.61
N TRP A 22 -20.42 2.04 -3.69
CA TRP A 22 -19.16 1.32 -3.69
C TRP A 22 -18.08 1.97 -2.82
N ILE A 23 -18.01 3.31 -2.78
CA ILE A 23 -17.15 4.03 -1.82
C ILE A 23 -17.51 3.65 -0.38
N ASN A 24 -18.81 3.74 -0.03
CA ASN A 24 -19.24 3.44 1.34
C ASN A 24 -18.98 1.99 1.72
N LEU A 25 -19.24 1.06 0.82
CA LEU A 25 -18.98 -0.37 1.05
C LEU A 25 -17.48 -0.65 1.22
N GLY A 26 -16.65 -0.05 0.36
CA GLY A 26 -15.19 -0.17 0.46
C GLY A 26 -14.65 0.38 1.77
N VAL A 27 -15.09 1.57 2.17
CA VAL A 27 -14.73 2.20 3.45
C VAL A 27 -15.15 1.31 4.63
N PHE A 28 -16.37 0.80 4.61
CA PHE A 28 -16.87 -0.07 5.68
C PHE A 28 -16.06 -1.36 5.79
N ILE A 29 -15.84 -2.04 4.67
CA ILE A 29 -15.06 -3.29 4.62
C ILE A 29 -13.62 -3.04 5.06
N GLY A 30 -12.99 -1.96 4.58
CA GLY A 30 -11.62 -1.59 4.96
C GLY A 30 -11.48 -1.36 6.47
N CYS A 31 -12.37 -0.59 7.08
CA CYS A 31 -12.39 -0.37 8.53
C CYS A 31 -12.58 -1.67 9.31
N VAL A 32 -13.57 -2.49 8.92
CA VAL A 32 -13.89 -3.75 9.58
C VAL A 32 -12.72 -4.73 9.50
N PHE A 33 -12.19 -4.92 8.30
CA PHE A 33 -11.14 -5.91 8.06
C PHE A 33 -9.83 -5.55 8.77
N ALA A 34 -9.41 -4.30 8.67
CA ALA A 34 -8.19 -3.82 9.29
C ALA A 34 -8.29 -3.67 10.83
N ALA A 35 -9.50 -3.52 11.37
CA ALA A 35 -9.70 -3.53 12.81
C ALA A 35 -9.46 -4.91 13.45
N ILE A 36 -9.46 -5.98 12.66
CA ILE A 36 -9.21 -7.35 13.13
C ILE A 36 -7.70 -7.61 13.13
N PRO A 37 -7.06 -7.85 14.28
CA PRO A 37 -5.63 -8.11 14.34
C PRO A 37 -5.22 -9.31 13.49
N GLY A 38 -4.15 -9.15 12.74
CA GLY A 38 -3.63 -10.19 11.85
C GLY A 38 -4.34 -10.31 10.50
N LEU A 39 -5.23 -9.35 10.17
CA LEU A 39 -5.74 -9.17 8.80
C LEU A 39 -5.15 -7.88 8.22
N SER A 40 -4.39 -7.99 7.14
CA SER A 40 -3.77 -6.83 6.51
C SER A 40 -4.70 -6.17 5.50
N VAL A 41 -4.48 -4.88 5.23
CA VAL A 41 -5.19 -4.15 4.15
C VAL A 41 -4.89 -4.79 2.79
N ILE A 42 -3.65 -5.25 2.58
CA ILE A 42 -3.25 -5.97 1.38
C ILE A 42 -4.13 -7.21 1.18
N LEU A 43 -4.31 -8.01 2.24
CA LEU A 43 -5.17 -9.19 2.19
C LEU A 43 -6.62 -8.82 1.84
N CYS A 44 -7.15 -7.76 2.43
CA CYS A 44 -8.50 -7.28 2.15
C CYS A 44 -8.66 -6.91 0.66
N ILE A 45 -7.74 -6.10 0.12
CA ILE A 45 -7.77 -5.69 -1.29
C ILE A 45 -7.71 -6.92 -2.22
N ILE A 46 -6.82 -7.89 -1.93
CA ILE A 46 -6.69 -9.11 -2.73
C ILE A 46 -7.98 -9.91 -2.74
N LEU A 47 -8.62 -10.09 -1.58
CA LEU A 47 -9.87 -10.86 -1.48
C LEU A 47 -11.04 -10.24 -2.24
N PHE A 48 -11.06 -8.91 -2.30
CA PHE A 48 -12.14 -8.18 -2.99
C PHE A 48 -11.77 -7.72 -4.39
N LEU A 49 -10.51 -7.89 -4.83
CA LEU A 49 -10.08 -7.55 -6.20
C LEU A 49 -10.92 -8.25 -7.27
N PRO A 50 -11.23 -9.57 -7.19
CA PRO A 50 -12.04 -10.24 -8.20
C PRO A 50 -13.45 -9.64 -8.38
N VAL A 51 -14.01 -9.04 -7.32
CA VAL A 51 -15.31 -8.34 -7.39
C VAL A 51 -15.22 -7.16 -8.35
N THR A 52 -14.07 -6.49 -8.43
CA THR A 52 -13.89 -5.32 -9.30
C THR A 52 -13.78 -5.65 -10.79
N TYR A 53 -13.53 -6.91 -11.15
CA TYR A 53 -13.40 -7.33 -12.56
C TYR A 53 -14.69 -7.22 -13.36
N THR A 54 -15.83 -7.28 -12.67
CA THR A 54 -17.15 -7.09 -13.29
C THR A 54 -17.64 -5.64 -13.23
N MET A 55 -16.87 -4.75 -12.61
CA MET A 55 -17.21 -3.34 -12.43
C MET A 55 -16.58 -2.46 -13.51
N ARG A 56 -17.14 -1.28 -13.72
CA ARG A 56 -16.49 -0.21 -14.47
C ARG A 56 -15.30 0.32 -13.67
N ALA A 57 -14.37 1.01 -14.34
CA ALA A 57 -13.14 1.52 -13.76
C ALA A 57 -13.36 2.40 -12.51
N ILE A 58 -14.28 3.36 -12.57
CA ILE A 58 -14.50 4.30 -11.44
C ILE A 58 -15.05 3.58 -10.21
N PRO A 59 -16.19 2.88 -10.24
CA PRO A 59 -16.72 2.21 -9.05
C PRO A 59 -15.76 1.15 -8.50
N GLY A 60 -15.06 0.39 -9.37
CA GLY A 60 -14.06 -0.58 -8.94
C GLY A 60 -12.88 0.06 -8.20
N MET A 61 -12.32 1.13 -8.75
CA MET A 61 -11.23 1.86 -8.09
C MET A 61 -11.71 2.56 -6.81
N MET A 62 -12.90 3.14 -6.80
CA MET A 62 -13.47 3.77 -5.60
C MET A 62 -13.65 2.77 -4.47
N PHE A 63 -14.10 1.55 -4.79
CA PHE A 63 -14.23 0.47 -3.82
C PHE A 63 -12.88 0.07 -3.21
N LEU A 64 -11.85 -0.17 -4.04
CA LEU A 64 -10.51 -0.55 -3.57
C LEU A 64 -9.82 0.59 -2.80
N LEU A 65 -9.94 1.84 -3.26
CA LEU A 65 -9.42 3.01 -2.55
C LEU A 65 -10.14 3.21 -1.21
N GLY A 66 -11.45 2.92 -1.16
CA GLY A 66 -12.23 2.87 0.08
C GLY A 66 -11.62 1.90 1.10
N ILE A 67 -11.34 0.66 0.65
CA ILE A 67 -10.69 -0.36 1.48
C ILE A 67 -9.31 0.12 1.94
N TYR A 68 -8.52 0.68 1.04
CA TYR A 68 -7.15 1.11 1.32
C TYR A 68 -7.07 2.22 2.37
N CYS A 69 -7.74 3.34 2.13
CA CYS A 69 -7.69 4.50 3.02
C CYS A 69 -8.32 4.19 4.38
N ALA A 70 -9.48 3.55 4.38
CA ALA A 70 -10.18 3.22 5.61
C ALA A 70 -9.49 2.11 6.41
N GLY A 71 -8.78 1.22 5.72
CA GLY A 71 -7.93 0.21 6.35
C GLY A 71 -6.80 0.82 7.18
N GLY A 72 -6.22 1.95 6.75
CA GLY A 72 -5.25 2.70 7.53
C GLY A 72 -5.79 3.07 8.92
N TYR A 73 -6.96 3.71 8.97
CA TYR A 73 -7.64 4.07 10.22
C TYR A 73 -8.15 2.83 10.99
N GLY A 74 -8.72 1.84 10.28
CA GLY A 74 -9.26 0.62 10.90
C GLY A 74 -8.23 -0.12 11.76
N GLY A 75 -6.98 -0.22 11.29
CA GLY A 75 -5.88 -0.83 12.02
C GLY A 75 -5.54 -0.14 13.34
N SER A 76 -5.79 1.15 13.42
CA SER A 76 -5.54 1.94 14.63
C SER A 76 -6.61 1.72 15.71
N VAL A 77 -7.80 1.26 15.33
CA VAL A 77 -8.85 0.91 16.29
C VAL A 77 -8.37 -0.21 17.24
N SER A 78 -7.83 -1.30 16.68
CA SER A 78 -7.30 -2.39 17.51
C SER A 78 -6.00 -1.99 18.23
N ALA A 79 -5.13 -1.21 17.59
CA ALA A 79 -3.92 -0.68 18.23
C ALA A 79 -4.23 0.11 19.51
N ILE A 80 -5.25 0.96 19.47
CA ILE A 80 -5.71 1.77 20.59
C ILE A 80 -6.41 0.91 21.66
N LEU A 81 -7.30 -0.01 21.24
CA LEU A 81 -8.16 -0.76 22.17
C LEU A 81 -7.44 -1.88 22.90
N ILE A 82 -6.64 -2.67 22.19
CA ILE A 82 -6.07 -3.94 22.70
C ILE A 82 -4.55 -4.02 22.63
N ASN A 83 -3.88 -2.91 22.35
CA ASN A 83 -2.40 -2.85 22.20
C ASN A 83 -1.85 -3.85 21.18
N THR A 84 -2.62 -4.11 20.12
CA THR A 84 -2.23 -4.98 19.02
C THR A 84 -2.59 -4.28 17.73
N PRO A 85 -1.61 -3.86 16.93
CA PRO A 85 -1.92 -3.14 15.70
C PRO A 85 -2.64 -4.05 14.72
N GLY A 86 -3.76 -3.58 14.16
CA GLY A 86 -4.50 -4.30 13.13
C GLY A 86 -3.73 -4.34 11.82
N THR A 87 -2.97 -3.29 11.56
CA THR A 87 -2.07 -3.16 10.41
C THR A 87 -0.68 -2.74 10.87
N PRO A 88 0.40 -3.04 10.12
CA PRO A 88 1.75 -2.56 10.44
C PRO A 88 1.84 -1.04 10.57
N HIS A 89 1.00 -0.32 9.84
CA HIS A 89 0.93 1.14 9.83
C HIS A 89 0.51 1.73 11.19
N ALA A 90 -0.31 1.01 11.94
CA ALA A 90 -0.82 1.44 13.24
C ALA A 90 0.14 1.18 14.41
N ALA A 91 1.33 0.61 14.14
CA ALA A 91 2.29 0.29 15.19
C ALA A 91 2.83 1.54 15.91
N ALA A 92 3.03 2.64 15.21
CA ALA A 92 3.44 3.90 15.82
C ALA A 92 2.30 4.52 16.65
N THR A 93 1.07 4.46 16.13
CA THR A 93 -0.14 4.94 16.85
C THR A 93 -0.37 4.20 18.16
N MET A 94 -0.02 2.92 18.21
CA MET A 94 -0.16 2.08 19.39
C MET A 94 0.61 2.63 20.60
N LEU A 95 1.76 3.26 20.38
CA LEU A 95 2.64 3.76 21.46
C LEU A 95 1.95 4.77 22.37
N ASP A 96 1.10 5.62 21.83
CA ASP A 96 0.37 6.65 22.59
C ASP A 96 -1.13 6.39 22.65
N GLY A 97 -1.70 5.78 21.61
CA GLY A 97 -3.12 5.52 21.55
C GLY A 97 -3.60 4.53 22.61
N ASN A 98 -2.85 3.47 22.88
CA ASN A 98 -3.19 2.51 23.91
C ASN A 98 -3.00 3.07 25.34
N PRO A 99 -1.91 3.78 25.68
CA PRO A 99 -1.82 4.50 26.95
C PRO A 99 -2.97 5.48 27.18
N LEU A 100 -3.37 6.29 26.18
CA LEU A 100 -4.55 7.15 26.29
C LEU A 100 -5.81 6.34 26.60
N SER A 101 -5.99 5.19 25.95
CA SER A 101 -7.12 4.31 26.23
C SER A 101 -7.09 3.76 27.65
N LYS A 102 -5.91 3.35 28.17
CA LYS A 102 -5.73 2.88 29.56
C LYS A 102 -5.99 3.97 30.60
N MET A 103 -5.75 5.24 30.23
CA MET A 103 -6.11 6.40 31.07
C MET A 103 -7.62 6.71 31.09
N GLY A 104 -8.45 5.87 30.42
CA GLY A 104 -9.89 6.07 30.33
C GLY A 104 -10.30 7.04 29.21
N ARG A 105 -9.41 7.41 28.28
CA ARG A 105 -9.64 8.36 27.18
C ARG A 105 -9.75 7.68 25.82
N THR A 106 -10.36 6.49 25.79
CA THR A 106 -10.46 5.65 24.58
C THR A 106 -11.14 6.36 23.42
N LYS A 107 -12.31 6.98 23.67
CA LYS A 107 -13.03 7.69 22.61
C LYS A 107 -12.29 8.93 22.12
N ALA A 108 -11.55 9.62 23.01
CA ALA A 108 -10.70 10.73 22.61
C ALA A 108 -9.56 10.25 21.69
N ALA A 109 -8.86 9.18 22.04
CA ALA A 109 -7.79 8.60 21.23
C ALA A 109 -8.29 8.19 19.83
N LEU A 110 -9.45 7.51 19.75
CA LEU A 110 -10.08 7.12 18.48
C LEU A 110 -10.50 8.33 17.63
N LYS A 111 -11.00 9.41 18.26
CA LYS A 111 -11.32 10.65 17.54
C LYS A 111 -10.07 11.36 17.02
N ILE A 112 -8.99 11.43 17.82
CA ILE A 112 -7.72 12.01 17.39
C ILE A 112 -7.20 11.25 16.17
N ALA A 113 -7.17 9.92 16.25
CA ALA A 113 -6.76 9.08 15.12
C ALA A 113 -7.61 9.36 13.88
N LEU A 114 -8.94 9.37 14.00
CA LEU A 114 -9.86 9.63 12.89
C LEU A 114 -9.64 10.99 12.24
N TYR A 115 -9.51 12.05 13.04
CA TYR A 115 -9.34 13.41 12.52
C TYR A 115 -8.01 13.58 11.82
N ALA A 116 -6.93 13.03 12.40
CA ALA A 116 -5.60 13.07 11.81
C ALA A 116 -5.54 12.25 10.51
N SER A 117 -6.09 11.03 10.48
CA SER A 117 -6.19 10.18 9.30
C SER A 117 -6.98 10.84 8.18
N THR A 118 -8.14 11.44 8.51
CA THR A 118 -8.96 12.15 7.50
C THR A 118 -8.22 13.34 6.91
N PHE A 119 -7.58 14.14 7.75
CA PHE A 119 -6.82 15.29 7.26
C PHE A 119 -5.66 14.84 6.36
N GLY A 120 -4.86 13.85 6.79
CA GLY A 120 -3.75 13.29 6.01
C GLY A 120 -4.21 12.73 4.67
N GLY A 121 -5.32 11.98 4.66
CA GLY A 121 -5.90 11.41 3.45
C GLY A 121 -6.40 12.48 2.47
N ILE A 122 -7.11 13.51 2.94
CA ILE A 122 -7.53 14.62 2.08
C ILE A 122 -6.32 15.42 1.58
N PHE A 123 -5.33 15.67 2.44
CA PHE A 123 -4.09 16.35 2.05
C PHE A 123 -3.39 15.61 0.91
N SER A 124 -3.22 14.30 1.03
CA SER A 124 -2.56 13.50 -0.02
C SER A 124 -3.40 13.37 -1.30
N ALA A 125 -4.72 13.38 -1.19
CA ALA A 125 -5.60 13.42 -2.36
C ALA A 125 -5.44 14.75 -3.14
N LEU A 126 -5.28 15.86 -2.43
CA LEU A 126 -4.95 17.16 -3.04
C LEU A 126 -3.54 17.14 -3.65
N VAL A 127 -2.55 16.58 -2.95
CA VAL A 127 -1.20 16.41 -3.49
C VAL A 127 -1.24 15.60 -4.80
N LEU A 128 -1.99 14.48 -4.84
CA LEU A 128 -2.19 13.69 -6.06
C LEU A 128 -2.85 14.52 -7.17
N LEU A 129 -3.91 15.26 -6.84
CA LEU A 129 -4.67 16.06 -7.81
C LEU A 129 -3.81 17.13 -8.49
N PHE A 130 -2.93 17.79 -7.71
CA PHE A 130 -2.09 18.87 -8.23
C PHE A 130 -0.76 18.39 -8.80
N LEU A 131 -0.08 17.43 -8.16
CA LEU A 131 1.23 16.96 -8.60
C LEU A 131 1.15 15.83 -9.64
N GLY A 132 0.13 14.96 -9.59
CA GLY A 132 0.00 13.84 -10.51
C GLY A 132 0.10 14.24 -11.98
N PRO A 133 -0.68 15.22 -12.47
CA PRO A 133 -0.60 15.66 -13.85
C PRO A 133 0.75 16.29 -14.23
N GLN A 134 1.44 16.94 -13.29
CA GLN A 134 2.76 17.51 -13.55
C GLN A 134 3.82 16.43 -13.71
N VAL A 135 3.80 15.43 -12.81
CA VAL A 135 4.70 14.28 -12.90
C VAL A 135 4.43 13.49 -14.18
N ALA A 136 3.16 13.32 -14.60
CA ALA A 136 2.81 12.68 -15.86
C ALA A 136 3.39 13.41 -17.08
N LYS A 137 3.43 14.74 -17.09
CA LYS A 137 4.09 15.51 -18.15
C LYS A 137 5.60 15.30 -18.20
N ILE A 138 6.23 15.16 -17.03
CA ILE A 138 7.67 14.85 -16.94
C ILE A 138 7.92 13.42 -17.42
N SER A 139 7.09 12.46 -16.99
CA SER A 139 7.25 11.06 -17.39
C SER A 139 7.13 10.84 -18.89
N ALA A 140 6.36 11.68 -19.59
CA ALA A 140 6.23 11.64 -21.04
C ALA A 140 7.53 11.98 -21.80
N GLN A 141 8.51 12.62 -21.13
CA GLN A 141 9.81 12.95 -21.70
C GLN A 141 10.83 11.82 -21.52
N LEU A 142 10.48 10.78 -20.75
CA LEU A 142 11.35 9.65 -20.50
C LEU A 142 11.31 8.69 -21.68
N GLY A 143 12.46 8.31 -22.19
CA GLY A 143 12.62 7.25 -23.18
C GLY A 143 12.77 5.88 -22.54
N THR A 144 13.09 4.88 -23.36
CA THR A 144 13.22 3.47 -22.92
C THR A 144 14.36 3.26 -21.91
N ALA A 145 15.49 3.96 -22.10
CA ALA A 145 16.62 3.87 -21.18
C ALA A 145 16.26 4.44 -19.78
N GLU A 146 15.56 5.57 -19.76
CA GLU A 146 15.13 6.22 -18.56
C GLU A 146 14.07 5.38 -17.82
N TYR A 147 13.09 4.81 -18.54
CA TYR A 147 12.10 3.90 -17.94
C TYR A 147 12.76 2.65 -17.33
N PHE A 148 13.78 2.09 -17.96
CA PHE A 148 14.56 1.02 -17.35
C PHE A 148 15.21 1.47 -16.04
N MET A 149 15.83 2.65 -16.02
CA MET A 149 16.48 3.20 -14.82
C MET A 149 15.47 3.49 -13.70
N VAL A 150 14.26 3.95 -14.04
CA VAL A 150 13.16 4.15 -13.09
C VAL A 150 12.73 2.81 -12.47
N CYS A 151 12.56 1.75 -13.28
CA CYS A 151 12.24 0.42 -12.77
C CYS A 151 13.33 -0.12 -11.86
N LEU A 152 14.61 0.04 -12.23
CA LEU A 152 15.73 -0.38 -11.41
C LEU A 152 15.79 0.38 -10.08
N PHE A 153 15.52 1.69 -10.10
CA PHE A 153 15.40 2.51 -8.90
C PHE A 153 14.29 2.00 -7.97
N GLY A 154 13.07 1.77 -8.52
CA GLY A 154 11.94 1.22 -7.76
C GLY A 154 12.30 -0.11 -7.09
N MET A 155 12.87 -1.07 -7.84
CA MET A 155 13.29 -2.35 -7.30
C MET A 155 14.37 -2.21 -6.22
N THR A 156 15.32 -1.27 -6.37
CA THR A 156 16.39 -1.05 -5.39
C THR A 156 15.86 -0.55 -4.06
N ILE A 157 14.93 0.40 -4.08
CA ILE A 157 14.32 0.92 -2.84
C ILE A 157 13.56 -0.20 -2.13
N ILE A 158 12.74 -0.92 -2.87
CA ILE A 158 11.88 -1.97 -2.32
C ILE A 158 12.70 -3.09 -1.72
N ALA A 159 13.76 -3.53 -2.39
CA ALA A 159 14.69 -4.52 -1.86
C ALA A 159 15.36 -4.03 -0.56
N GLY A 160 15.61 -2.73 -0.45
CA GLY A 160 16.25 -2.13 0.72
C GLY A 160 15.33 -1.93 1.93
N VAL A 161 14.07 -1.60 1.69
CA VAL A 161 13.12 -1.24 2.75
C VAL A 161 12.37 -2.47 3.27
N SER A 162 12.10 -3.46 2.42
CA SER A 162 11.18 -4.56 2.72
C SER A 162 11.73 -5.65 3.65
N GLY A 163 12.91 -5.55 4.24
CA GLY A 163 13.41 -6.63 5.08
C GLY A 163 14.63 -6.28 5.93
N LYS A 164 14.92 -7.17 6.88
CA LYS A 164 16.10 -7.09 7.75
C LYS A 164 17.43 -7.22 6.96
N SER A 165 17.37 -7.69 5.70
CA SER A 165 18.55 -7.96 4.87
C SER A 165 18.33 -7.51 3.43
N LEU A 166 19.16 -6.56 2.96
CA LEU A 166 19.17 -6.11 1.56
C LEU A 166 19.36 -7.29 0.59
N VAL A 167 20.24 -8.24 0.92
CA VAL A 167 20.47 -9.43 0.08
C VAL A 167 19.20 -10.26 -0.08
N LYS A 168 18.47 -10.49 1.01
CA LYS A 168 17.19 -11.20 0.96
C LYS A 168 16.13 -10.42 0.13
N GLY A 169 16.12 -9.10 0.22
CA GLY A 169 15.27 -8.24 -0.60
C GLY A 169 15.59 -8.34 -2.09
N ILE A 170 16.89 -8.32 -2.44
CA ILE A 170 17.35 -8.47 -3.83
C ILE A 170 17.02 -9.88 -4.36
N ILE A 171 17.27 -10.93 -3.59
CA ILE A 171 16.91 -12.31 -3.97
C ILE A 171 15.41 -12.42 -4.25
N ALA A 172 14.58 -11.84 -3.38
CA ALA A 172 13.14 -11.83 -3.54
C ALA A 172 12.70 -11.05 -4.80
N ALA A 173 13.29 -9.89 -5.08
CA ALA A 173 13.02 -9.13 -6.29
C ALA A 173 13.45 -9.89 -7.56
N CYS A 174 14.62 -10.52 -7.56
CA CYS A 174 15.07 -11.37 -8.66
C CYS A 174 14.13 -12.57 -8.88
N LEU A 175 13.64 -13.19 -7.81
CA LEU A 175 12.64 -14.26 -7.92
C LEU A 175 11.37 -13.75 -8.62
N GLY A 176 10.89 -12.56 -8.25
CA GLY A 176 9.76 -11.93 -8.93
C GLY A 176 10.01 -11.67 -10.42
N LEU A 177 11.22 -11.17 -10.76
CA LEU A 177 11.62 -10.98 -12.16
C LEU A 177 11.64 -12.30 -12.95
N ILE A 178 12.15 -13.38 -12.36
CA ILE A 178 12.14 -14.70 -13.02
C ILE A 178 10.72 -15.19 -13.24
N ILE A 179 9.84 -15.02 -12.26
CA ILE A 179 8.43 -15.41 -12.35
C ILE A 179 7.73 -14.59 -13.46
N SER A 180 8.05 -13.31 -13.62
CA SER A 180 7.46 -12.48 -14.69
C SER A 180 7.87 -12.90 -16.09
N CYS A 181 8.93 -13.70 -16.24
CA CYS A 181 9.36 -14.24 -17.52
C CYS A 181 8.55 -15.47 -17.97
N VAL A 182 7.63 -15.99 -17.17
CA VAL A 182 6.76 -17.11 -17.54
C VAL A 182 5.74 -16.63 -18.57
N GLY A 183 5.65 -17.32 -19.73
CA GLY A 183 4.72 -16.99 -20.80
C GLY A 183 5.42 -16.59 -22.09
N ALA A 184 4.67 -15.96 -23.01
CA ALA A 184 5.21 -15.48 -24.27
C ALA A 184 6.10 -14.24 -24.08
N ASP A 185 7.26 -14.24 -24.68
CA ASP A 185 8.16 -13.09 -24.72
C ASP A 185 7.46 -11.89 -25.39
N PRO A 186 7.40 -10.72 -24.74
CA PRO A 186 6.64 -9.56 -25.26
C PRO A 186 7.23 -8.95 -26.53
N MET A 187 8.48 -9.29 -26.91
CA MET A 187 9.14 -8.75 -28.10
C MET A 187 9.23 -9.75 -29.24
N THR A 188 9.40 -11.04 -28.94
CA THR A 188 9.62 -12.09 -29.95
C THR A 188 8.48 -13.11 -30.02
N SER A 189 7.54 -13.04 -29.06
CA SER A 189 6.43 -14.01 -28.90
C SER A 189 6.91 -15.47 -28.69
N TYR A 190 8.18 -15.66 -28.31
CA TYR A 190 8.72 -16.98 -28.02
C TYR A 190 8.30 -17.44 -26.62
N ASP A 191 7.86 -18.68 -26.48
CA ASP A 191 7.38 -19.23 -25.23
C ASP A 191 8.52 -19.49 -24.24
N ARG A 192 8.39 -18.98 -23.02
CA ARG A 192 9.38 -19.12 -21.95
C ARG A 192 8.75 -19.74 -20.72
N PHE A 193 9.40 -20.76 -20.17
CA PHE A 193 8.99 -21.43 -18.93
C PHE A 193 7.54 -21.91 -18.92
N THR A 194 6.98 -22.24 -20.08
CA THR A 194 5.60 -22.73 -20.20
C THR A 194 5.48 -24.24 -19.96
N PHE A 195 6.60 -24.98 -20.03
CA PHE A 195 6.68 -26.43 -19.80
C PHE A 195 5.64 -27.23 -20.60
N GLY A 196 5.19 -26.72 -21.74
CA GLY A 196 4.15 -27.31 -22.57
C GLY A 196 2.73 -27.19 -22.00
N ILE A 197 2.51 -26.38 -20.98
CA ILE A 197 1.19 -26.13 -20.39
C ILE A 197 0.56 -24.92 -21.12
N PRO A 198 -0.54 -25.13 -21.89
CA PRO A 198 -1.12 -24.04 -22.70
C PRO A 198 -1.59 -22.82 -21.90
N ARG A 199 -2.03 -23.02 -20.65
CA ARG A 199 -2.46 -21.95 -19.77
C ARG A 199 -1.31 -20.98 -19.38
N LEU A 200 -0.06 -21.47 -19.38
CA LEU A 200 1.12 -20.64 -19.08
C LEU A 200 1.58 -19.78 -20.25
N TYR A 201 1.08 -19.95 -21.48
CA TYR A 201 1.44 -19.11 -22.62
C TYR A 201 1.02 -17.64 -22.43
N LEU A 202 -0.08 -17.41 -21.72
CA LEU A 202 -0.54 -16.06 -21.37
C LEU A 202 0.18 -15.48 -20.14
N GLY A 203 1.12 -16.23 -19.57
CA GLY A 203 1.79 -15.87 -18.32
C GLY A 203 0.98 -16.28 -17.08
N LEU A 204 1.46 -15.84 -15.94
CA LEU A 204 0.81 -16.03 -14.64
C LEU A 204 -0.06 -14.80 -14.33
N ASP A 205 -1.33 -15.03 -14.05
CA ASP A 205 -2.22 -13.95 -13.63
C ASP A 205 -1.76 -13.36 -12.29
N LEU A 206 -1.60 -12.02 -12.27
CA LEU A 206 -1.08 -11.32 -11.10
C LEU A 206 -2.00 -11.48 -9.89
N ALA A 207 -3.33 -11.38 -10.09
CA ALA A 207 -4.28 -11.49 -8.98
C ALA A 207 -4.27 -12.89 -8.36
N VAL A 208 -4.19 -13.93 -9.18
CA VAL A 208 -4.11 -15.33 -8.72
C VAL A 208 -2.83 -15.57 -7.91
N THR A 209 -1.68 -15.09 -8.41
CA THR A 209 -0.40 -15.21 -7.72
C THR A 209 -0.38 -14.43 -6.40
N LEU A 210 -1.02 -13.26 -6.35
CA LEU A 210 -1.16 -12.45 -5.13
C LEU A 210 -2.03 -13.13 -4.07
N ILE A 211 -3.12 -13.78 -4.46
CA ILE A 211 -3.93 -14.59 -3.54
C ILE A 211 -3.04 -15.65 -2.87
N GLY A 212 -2.18 -16.31 -3.64
CA GLY A 212 -1.20 -17.25 -3.10
C GLY A 212 -0.22 -16.59 -2.14
N LEU A 213 0.52 -15.58 -2.63
CA LEU A 213 1.63 -14.95 -1.92
C LEU A 213 1.24 -14.27 -0.61
N PHE A 214 0.04 -13.69 -0.52
CA PHE A 214 -0.36 -12.90 0.64
C PHE A 214 -1.56 -13.47 1.40
N ALA A 215 -2.53 -14.07 0.72
CA ALA A 215 -3.73 -14.57 1.39
C ALA A 215 -3.53 -16.01 1.91
N LEU A 216 -3.12 -16.94 1.07
CA LEU A 216 -2.94 -18.33 1.49
C LEU A 216 -1.79 -18.49 2.48
N VAL A 217 -0.70 -17.72 2.38
CA VAL A 217 0.40 -17.75 3.36
C VAL A 217 -0.06 -17.38 4.77
N GLU A 218 -0.97 -16.41 4.91
CA GLU A 218 -1.53 -16.04 6.20
C GLU A 218 -2.39 -17.16 6.81
N ILE A 219 -3.14 -17.87 5.95
CA ILE A 219 -3.96 -19.02 6.37
C ILE A 219 -3.06 -20.15 6.83
N ILE A 220 -2.03 -20.52 6.05
CA ILE A 220 -1.08 -21.59 6.38
C ILE A 220 -0.34 -21.22 7.68
N GLY A 221 0.12 -19.97 7.81
CA GLY A 221 0.79 -19.50 9.02
C GLY A 221 -0.10 -19.56 10.28
N LYS A 222 -1.39 -19.25 10.16
CA LYS A 222 -2.34 -19.36 11.28
C LYS A 222 -2.64 -20.81 11.65
N ALA A 223 -2.61 -21.73 10.69
CA ALA A 223 -2.78 -23.15 10.97
C ALA A 223 -1.62 -23.75 11.81
N GLU A 224 -0.44 -23.12 11.79
CA GLU A 224 0.71 -23.51 12.61
C GLU A 224 0.63 -22.98 14.07
N LEU A 225 -0.18 -21.95 14.35
CA LEU A 225 -0.31 -21.39 15.69
C LEU A 225 -1.12 -22.29 16.62
N LYS A 226 -0.70 -22.38 17.89
CA LYS A 226 -1.44 -23.12 18.90
C LYS A 226 -2.77 -22.43 19.22
N ARG A 227 -3.82 -23.21 19.49
CA ARG A 227 -5.20 -22.74 19.72
C ARG A 227 -5.31 -21.66 20.81
N ASN A 228 -4.41 -21.67 21.80
CA ASN A 228 -4.41 -20.71 22.91
C ASN A 228 -3.82 -19.34 22.52
N GLU A 229 -3.05 -19.23 21.43
CA GLU A 229 -2.46 -17.98 20.95
C GLU A 229 -3.42 -17.15 20.07
N LEU A 230 -4.57 -17.76 19.73
CA LEU A 230 -5.59 -17.14 18.86
C LEU A 230 -6.67 -16.35 19.63
N ASN A 231 -6.65 -16.39 20.96
CA ASN A 231 -7.66 -15.69 21.80
C ASN A 231 -7.18 -14.29 22.18
N LEU A 232 -7.68 -13.28 21.50
CA LEU A 232 -7.49 -11.88 21.87
C LEU A 232 -8.59 -11.45 22.85
N HIS A 233 -8.19 -10.86 23.96
CA HIS A 233 -9.16 -10.29 24.90
C HIS A 233 -9.70 -8.98 24.34
N ALA A 234 -11.03 -8.90 24.23
CA ALA A 234 -11.69 -7.69 23.76
C ALA A 234 -11.42 -6.50 24.67
N GLY A 235 -10.84 -5.45 24.13
CA GLY A 235 -10.78 -4.15 24.78
C GLY A 235 -12.18 -3.55 24.84
N LYS A 236 -12.58 -3.05 26.01
CA LYS A 236 -13.86 -2.32 26.15
C LYS A 236 -13.65 -0.85 25.81
N ILE A 237 -14.55 -0.27 25.02
CA ILE A 237 -14.61 1.19 24.90
C ILE A 237 -14.98 1.75 26.26
N GLY A 238 -14.12 2.60 26.82
CA GLY A 238 -14.41 3.30 28.07
C GLY A 238 -15.66 4.19 27.94
N ASN A 239 -16.24 4.51 29.10
CA ASN A 239 -17.40 5.42 29.20
C ASN A 239 -16.99 6.91 29.17
N ASP A 240 -15.79 7.26 28.65
CA ASP A 240 -15.36 8.63 28.47
C ASP A 240 -16.32 9.40 27.53
N ASP A 241 -16.41 10.71 27.68
CA ASP A 241 -17.21 11.57 26.81
C ASP A 241 -16.55 11.85 25.46
N GLY A 242 -15.31 11.38 25.30
CA GLY A 242 -14.50 11.59 24.11
C GLY A 242 -14.19 13.07 23.84
N LYS A 243 -14.14 13.90 24.88
CA LYS A 243 -13.78 15.30 24.74
C LYS A 243 -12.29 15.45 24.47
N ILE A 244 -11.99 16.29 23.48
CA ILE A 244 -10.65 16.79 23.16
C ILE A 244 -10.68 18.27 23.54
N THR A 245 -9.75 18.71 24.36
CA THR A 245 -9.68 20.10 24.81
C THR A 245 -9.22 21.03 23.67
N LYS A 246 -9.52 22.32 23.78
CA LYS A 246 -9.07 23.31 22.79
C LYS A 246 -7.54 23.39 22.68
N ASP A 247 -6.86 23.16 23.80
CA ASP A 247 -5.40 23.13 23.82
C ASP A 247 -4.84 21.92 23.09
N GLU A 248 -5.40 20.73 23.32
CA GLU A 248 -5.04 19.51 22.59
C GLU A 248 -5.28 19.66 21.07
N TYR A 249 -6.39 20.27 20.65
CA TYR A 249 -6.60 20.58 19.23
C TYR A 249 -5.49 21.47 18.64
N LYS A 250 -5.07 22.52 19.38
CA LYS A 250 -3.97 23.37 18.93
C LYS A 250 -2.64 22.62 18.86
N ARG A 251 -2.37 21.77 19.86
CA ARG A 251 -1.16 20.93 19.91
C ARG A 251 -1.10 19.95 18.73
N MET A 252 -2.22 19.41 18.28
CA MET A 252 -2.31 18.45 17.18
C MET A 252 -2.04 19.11 15.80
N LEU A 253 -2.33 20.38 15.59
CA LEU A 253 -2.27 21.01 14.26
C LEU A 253 -0.90 20.88 13.60
N ARG A 254 0.18 21.18 14.33
CA ARG A 254 1.54 21.09 13.79
C ARG A 254 1.96 19.64 13.48
N PRO A 255 1.79 18.66 14.39
CA PRO A 255 2.04 17.25 14.11
C PRO A 255 1.24 16.69 12.93
N VAL A 256 -0.04 17.05 12.80
CA VAL A 256 -0.89 16.63 11.68
C VAL A 256 -0.36 17.16 10.34
N LEU A 257 0.01 18.44 10.28
CA LEU A 257 0.54 19.02 9.04
C LEU A 257 1.89 18.41 8.67
N ILE A 258 2.82 18.31 9.62
CA ILE A 258 4.14 17.70 9.41
C ILE A 258 3.99 16.24 8.99
N GLY A 259 3.11 15.49 9.66
CA GLY A 259 2.83 14.11 9.32
C GLY A 259 2.26 13.95 7.91
N SER A 260 1.34 14.82 7.52
CA SER A 260 0.77 14.81 6.16
C SER A 260 1.83 15.08 5.08
N ILE A 261 2.75 16.02 5.34
CA ILE A 261 3.87 16.31 4.43
C ILE A 261 4.82 15.10 4.36
N ILE A 262 5.23 14.55 5.51
CA ILE A 262 6.13 13.39 5.57
C ILE A 262 5.48 12.19 4.86
N GLY A 263 4.20 11.90 5.16
CA GLY A 263 3.47 10.81 4.54
C GLY A 263 3.38 10.95 3.02
N SER A 264 3.10 12.17 2.53
CA SER A 264 3.07 12.43 1.09
C SER A 264 4.45 12.30 0.45
N CYS A 265 5.51 12.83 1.07
CA CYS A 265 6.87 12.68 0.55
C CYS A 265 7.32 11.22 0.51
N VAL A 266 7.04 10.46 1.57
CA VAL A 266 7.34 9.02 1.64
C VAL A 266 6.51 8.25 0.60
N GLY A 267 5.22 8.54 0.47
CA GLY A 267 4.33 7.86 -0.47
C GLY A 267 4.73 8.01 -1.94
N ILE A 268 5.31 9.14 -2.34
CA ILE A 268 5.81 9.35 -3.71
C ILE A 268 7.01 8.44 -4.02
N VAL A 269 7.76 8.04 -2.99
CA VAL A 269 8.94 7.19 -3.17
C VAL A 269 8.51 5.72 -3.29
N PRO A 270 8.72 5.06 -4.44
CA PRO A 270 8.31 3.67 -4.61
C PRO A 270 8.91 2.75 -3.56
N GLY A 271 8.11 1.82 -3.05
CA GLY A 271 8.56 0.80 -2.11
C GLY A 271 8.64 1.21 -0.66
N THR A 272 8.44 2.48 -0.35
CA THR A 272 8.21 2.93 1.02
C THR A 272 6.71 2.82 1.32
N GLY A 273 6.35 2.57 2.56
CA GLY A 273 4.97 2.36 2.94
C GLY A 273 4.48 3.28 4.05
N ALA A 274 3.22 3.12 4.39
CA ALA A 274 2.59 3.89 5.46
C ALA A 274 3.21 3.58 6.84
N SER A 275 3.82 2.39 7.01
CA SER A 275 4.53 2.03 8.24
C SER A 275 5.71 2.96 8.51
N GLU A 276 6.59 3.11 7.52
CA GLU A 276 7.78 3.96 7.59
C GLU A 276 7.40 5.42 7.78
N ALA A 277 6.40 5.89 7.03
CA ALA A 277 5.89 7.25 7.15
C ALA A 277 5.38 7.55 8.57
N SER A 278 4.63 6.62 9.16
CA SER A 278 4.10 6.75 10.53
C SER A 278 5.22 6.88 11.56
N TRP A 279 6.26 6.04 11.46
CA TRP A 279 7.40 6.09 12.36
C TRP A 279 8.25 7.35 12.18
N PHE A 280 8.50 7.78 10.93
CA PHE A 280 9.22 9.04 10.67
C PHE A 280 8.48 10.24 11.22
N SER A 281 7.17 10.29 11.01
CA SER A 281 6.33 11.37 11.50
C SER A 281 6.27 11.41 13.03
N TYR A 282 6.07 10.24 13.66
CA TYR A 282 6.07 10.12 15.12
C TYR A 282 7.37 10.64 15.74
N ASN A 283 8.51 10.19 15.23
CA ASN A 283 9.83 10.61 15.71
C ASN A 283 10.09 12.10 15.47
N MET A 284 9.67 12.62 14.30
CA MET A 284 9.80 14.05 13.99
C MET A 284 8.94 14.89 14.94
N ALA A 285 7.69 14.47 15.18
CA ALA A 285 6.80 15.15 16.11
C ALA A 285 7.37 15.16 17.52
N LYS A 286 7.90 14.03 18.00
CA LYS A 286 8.57 13.93 19.31
C LYS A 286 9.74 14.92 19.42
N ASN A 287 10.60 14.99 18.39
CA ASN A 287 11.75 15.88 18.39
C ASN A 287 11.39 17.38 18.33
N LEU A 288 10.22 17.70 17.78
CA LEU A 288 9.76 19.09 17.61
C LEU A 288 8.73 19.50 18.66
N SER A 289 8.27 18.57 19.51
CA SER A 289 7.29 18.84 20.55
C SER A 289 7.91 19.64 21.69
N LYS A 290 7.05 20.40 22.37
CA LYS A 290 7.37 21.04 23.64
C LYS A 290 7.23 20.08 24.83
N HIS A 291 6.61 18.92 24.59
CA HIS A 291 6.31 17.88 25.60
C HIS A 291 6.79 16.50 25.14
N PRO A 292 8.11 16.33 24.83
CA PRO A 292 8.64 15.07 24.30
C PRO A 292 8.53 13.92 25.29
N GLU A 293 8.38 14.21 26.59
CA GLU A 293 8.20 13.26 27.69
C GLU A 293 6.84 12.56 27.67
N GLU A 294 5.82 13.15 27.05
CA GLU A 294 4.50 12.54 26.91
C GLU A 294 4.49 11.40 25.87
N PHE A 295 5.45 11.42 24.91
CA PHE A 295 5.51 10.41 23.85
C PHE A 295 5.87 9.03 24.40
N GLY A 296 5.04 8.04 24.08
CA GLY A 296 5.03 6.69 24.66
C GLY A 296 4.17 6.57 25.92
N HIS A 297 3.60 7.65 26.42
CA HIS A 297 2.80 7.72 27.64
C HIS A 297 1.39 8.30 27.42
N GLY A 298 0.94 8.44 26.19
CA GLY A 298 -0.40 8.93 25.83
C GLY A 298 -0.39 10.34 25.23
N SER A 299 0.62 10.66 24.41
CA SER A 299 0.70 11.92 23.68
C SER A 299 -0.36 12.03 22.59
N VAL A 300 -1.18 13.08 22.65
CA VAL A 300 -2.12 13.41 21.56
C VAL A 300 -1.38 13.78 20.26
N GLU A 301 -0.20 14.37 20.39
CA GLU A 301 0.67 14.75 19.27
C GLU A 301 1.24 13.51 18.58
N GLY A 302 1.61 12.47 19.37
CA GLY A 302 2.15 11.21 18.85
C GLY A 302 1.12 10.45 18.01
N VAL A 303 -0.13 10.32 18.52
CA VAL A 303 -1.23 9.71 17.76
C VAL A 303 -1.52 10.51 16.50
N ALA A 304 -1.62 11.83 16.60
CA ALA A 304 -1.95 12.71 15.47
C ALA A 304 -0.89 12.66 14.36
N ALA A 305 0.39 12.66 14.72
CA ALA A 305 1.50 12.58 13.78
C ALA A 305 1.54 11.25 13.03
N ALA A 306 1.40 10.13 13.75
CA ALA A 306 1.43 8.80 13.16
C ALA A 306 0.27 8.59 12.18
N GLU A 307 -0.95 8.99 12.58
CA GLU A 307 -2.16 8.77 11.80
C GLU A 307 -2.26 9.67 10.56
N SER A 308 -1.86 10.93 10.69
CA SER A 308 -1.87 11.82 9.53
C SER A 308 -0.86 11.36 8.46
N ALA A 309 0.31 10.88 8.87
CA ALA A 309 1.31 10.35 7.95
C ALA A 309 0.84 9.03 7.30
N ASN A 310 0.25 8.13 8.09
CA ASN A 310 -0.31 6.87 7.61
C ASN A 310 -1.26 7.11 6.42
N ASN A 311 -2.27 7.93 6.59
CA ASN A 311 -3.26 8.15 5.54
C ASN A 311 -2.77 9.11 4.44
N ALA A 312 -1.78 9.96 4.72
CA ALA A 312 -1.18 10.81 3.70
C ALA A 312 -0.34 10.03 2.66
N VAL A 313 0.06 8.81 2.96
CA VAL A 313 0.66 7.92 1.96
C VAL A 313 -0.34 7.52 0.89
N CYS A 314 -1.62 7.30 1.23
CA CYS A 314 -2.61 6.67 0.35
C CYS A 314 -2.79 7.38 -1.00
N GLY A 315 -2.87 8.71 -1.02
CA GLY A 315 -2.96 9.47 -2.27
C GLY A 315 -1.61 9.63 -2.97
N ALA A 316 -0.56 9.83 -2.18
CA ALA A 316 0.77 10.12 -2.71
C ALA A 316 1.38 8.91 -3.44
N THR A 317 1.15 7.69 -2.96
CA THR A 317 1.64 6.45 -3.58
C THR A 317 0.98 6.14 -4.92
N LEU A 318 -0.17 6.76 -5.22
CA LEU A 318 -0.79 6.69 -6.54
C LEU A 318 -0.06 7.53 -7.59
N ILE A 319 0.73 8.53 -7.19
CA ILE A 319 1.44 9.39 -8.14
C ILE A 319 2.38 8.55 -9.02
N PRO A 320 3.38 7.83 -8.48
CA PRO A 320 4.27 7.02 -9.31
C PRO A 320 3.53 5.88 -10.03
N LEU A 321 2.47 5.31 -9.43
CA LEU A 321 1.65 4.30 -10.11
C LEU A 321 1.02 4.85 -11.38
N LEU A 322 0.29 5.95 -11.28
CA LEU A 322 -0.53 6.47 -12.38
C LEU A 322 0.31 7.14 -13.46
N THR A 323 1.48 7.68 -13.08
CA THR A 323 2.35 8.42 -14.01
C THR A 323 3.44 7.55 -14.65
N LEU A 324 3.99 6.59 -13.93
CA LEU A 324 5.12 5.76 -14.34
C LEU A 324 4.80 4.25 -14.40
N GLY A 325 3.64 3.84 -13.88
CA GLY A 325 3.29 2.42 -13.73
C GLY A 325 4.06 1.71 -12.61
N ILE A 326 4.67 2.46 -11.70
CA ILE A 326 5.47 1.93 -10.61
C ILE A 326 4.71 2.07 -9.30
N PRO A 327 4.23 0.98 -8.70
CA PRO A 327 3.48 1.08 -7.46
C PRO A 327 4.35 1.54 -6.29
N GLY A 328 3.82 2.44 -5.47
CA GLY A 328 4.50 2.94 -4.29
C GLY A 328 4.50 1.93 -3.13
N ASP A 329 3.49 1.08 -3.03
CA ASP A 329 3.39 0.02 -2.02
C ASP A 329 2.65 -1.23 -2.54
N GLY A 330 2.53 -2.26 -1.68
CA GLY A 330 1.87 -3.52 -2.04
C GLY A 330 0.37 -3.39 -2.31
N CYS A 331 -0.35 -2.48 -1.64
CA CYS A 331 -1.78 -2.26 -1.88
C CYS A 331 -2.00 -1.67 -3.27
N VAL A 332 -1.22 -0.66 -3.60
CA VAL A 332 -1.29 0.04 -4.88
C VAL A 332 -0.82 -0.84 -6.04
N ALA A 333 0.12 -1.76 -5.78
CA ALA A 333 0.54 -2.76 -6.78
C ALA A 333 -0.62 -3.69 -7.19
N ILE A 334 -1.50 -4.04 -6.26
CA ILE A 334 -2.69 -4.84 -6.55
C ILE A 334 -3.72 -4.01 -7.33
N MET A 335 -3.90 -2.75 -6.97
CA MET A 335 -4.80 -1.84 -7.67
C MET A 335 -4.41 -1.58 -9.11
N LEU A 336 -3.11 -1.69 -9.45
CA LEU A 336 -2.64 -1.64 -10.84
C LEU A 336 -3.33 -2.70 -11.69
N SER A 337 -3.53 -3.93 -11.17
CA SER A 337 -4.26 -4.98 -11.89
C SER A 337 -5.69 -4.57 -12.21
N ALA A 338 -6.39 -3.95 -11.25
CA ALA A 338 -7.75 -3.46 -11.47
C ALA A 338 -7.81 -2.34 -12.53
N LEU A 339 -6.82 -1.45 -12.58
CA LEU A 339 -6.70 -0.43 -13.63
C LEU A 339 -6.49 -1.07 -14.99
N MET A 340 -5.51 -1.98 -15.10
CA MET A 340 -5.13 -2.60 -16.38
C MET A 340 -6.25 -3.45 -16.97
N ILE A 341 -7.01 -4.19 -16.15
CA ILE A 341 -8.17 -4.99 -16.60
C ILE A 341 -9.26 -4.08 -17.20
N ASN A 342 -9.40 -2.87 -16.68
CA ASN A 342 -10.31 -1.85 -17.22
C ASN A 342 -9.72 -1.08 -18.41
N GLY A 343 -8.55 -1.48 -18.95
CA GLY A 343 -7.89 -0.84 -20.09
C GLY A 343 -7.18 0.48 -19.74
N LEU A 344 -7.10 0.84 -18.46
CA LEU A 344 -6.44 2.06 -18.00
C LEU A 344 -4.95 1.80 -17.78
N ASN A 345 -4.14 2.13 -18.77
CA ASN A 345 -2.69 1.94 -18.70
C ASN A 345 -2.02 3.18 -18.07
N PRO A 346 -1.17 2.99 -17.04
CA PRO A 346 -0.42 4.09 -16.45
C PRO A 346 0.43 4.86 -17.47
N GLY A 347 0.57 6.15 -17.26
CA GLY A 347 1.34 7.05 -18.13
C GLY A 347 0.57 8.29 -18.54
N LEU A 348 1.15 9.07 -19.47
CA LEU A 348 0.54 10.33 -19.91
C LEU A 348 -0.84 10.14 -20.55
N SER A 349 -1.07 9.04 -21.28
CA SER A 349 -2.37 8.73 -21.89
C SER A 349 -3.52 8.73 -20.89
N LEU A 350 -3.26 8.23 -19.67
CA LEU A 350 -4.22 8.20 -18.56
C LEU A 350 -4.71 9.60 -18.15
N PHE A 351 -3.87 10.62 -18.31
CA PHE A 351 -4.19 12.02 -17.98
C PHE A 351 -4.70 12.83 -19.17
N THR A 352 -4.59 12.30 -20.40
CA THR A 352 -5.00 12.99 -21.62
C THR A 352 -6.21 12.33 -22.29
N THR A 353 -6.10 11.05 -22.63
CA THR A 353 -7.18 10.31 -23.31
C THR A 353 -8.25 9.90 -22.31
N ASP A 354 -7.86 9.37 -21.15
CA ASP A 354 -8.76 8.91 -20.09
C ASP A 354 -8.91 9.93 -18.96
N GLY A 355 -8.55 11.19 -19.23
CA GLY A 355 -8.45 12.26 -18.24
C GLY A 355 -9.70 12.39 -17.37
N ALA A 356 -10.91 12.35 -17.94
CA ALA A 356 -12.14 12.47 -17.17
C ALA A 356 -12.31 11.34 -16.13
N ILE A 357 -11.97 10.09 -16.50
CA ILE A 357 -12.00 8.94 -15.58
C ILE A 357 -10.94 9.12 -14.50
N MET A 358 -9.73 9.52 -14.90
CA MET A 358 -8.62 9.69 -13.97
C MET A 358 -8.88 10.79 -12.94
N TYR A 359 -9.38 11.96 -13.39
CA TYR A 359 -9.76 13.02 -12.47
C TYR A 359 -10.95 12.64 -11.59
N ALA A 360 -11.90 11.82 -12.07
CA ALA A 360 -12.96 11.27 -11.24
C ALA A 360 -12.39 10.39 -10.12
N ILE A 361 -11.40 9.56 -10.41
CA ILE A 361 -10.71 8.73 -9.39
C ILE A 361 -9.98 9.62 -8.37
N MET A 362 -9.26 10.65 -8.82
CA MET A 362 -8.54 11.56 -7.92
C MET A 362 -9.47 12.36 -7.01
N LEU A 363 -10.58 12.90 -7.55
CA LEU A 363 -11.62 13.59 -6.77
C LEU A 363 -12.35 12.61 -5.85
N GLY A 364 -12.59 11.39 -6.31
CA GLY A 364 -13.21 10.32 -5.54
C GLY A 364 -12.41 9.95 -4.29
N LEU A 365 -11.08 10.08 -4.32
CA LEU A 365 -10.25 9.86 -3.14
C LEU A 365 -10.55 10.87 -2.01
N ILE A 366 -10.93 12.10 -2.34
CA ILE A 366 -11.41 13.08 -1.35
C ILE A 366 -12.72 12.58 -0.72
N LEU A 367 -13.66 12.09 -1.55
CA LEU A 367 -14.94 11.52 -1.06
C LEU A 367 -14.71 10.29 -0.18
N VAL A 368 -13.78 9.41 -0.56
CA VAL A 368 -13.39 8.24 0.25
C VAL A 368 -13.00 8.68 1.66
N ASN A 369 -12.16 9.70 1.81
CA ASN A 369 -11.74 10.20 3.12
C ASN A 369 -12.88 10.87 3.88
N ILE A 370 -13.80 11.56 3.20
CA ILE A 370 -15.02 12.12 3.82
C ILE A 370 -15.91 10.99 4.35
N PHE A 371 -16.16 9.95 3.57
CA PHE A 371 -16.96 8.81 4.02
C PHE A 371 -16.26 8.00 5.12
N MET A 372 -14.93 7.89 5.07
CA MET A 372 -14.14 7.31 6.18
C MET A 372 -14.35 8.13 7.46
N PHE A 373 -14.32 9.45 7.38
CA PHE A 373 -14.62 10.30 8.53
C PHE A 373 -16.05 10.09 9.05
N LEU A 374 -17.05 10.07 8.19
CA LEU A 374 -18.43 9.88 8.59
C LEU A 374 -18.64 8.51 9.25
N GLN A 375 -18.17 7.45 8.61
CA GLN A 375 -18.29 6.10 9.17
C GLN A 375 -17.47 5.94 10.44
N GLY A 376 -16.24 6.43 10.49
CA GLY A 376 -15.41 6.44 11.69
C GLY A 376 -16.09 7.19 12.85
N LYS A 377 -16.75 8.30 12.57
CA LYS A 377 -17.46 9.07 13.59
C LYS A 377 -18.69 8.35 14.16
N TYR A 378 -19.50 7.71 13.31
CA TYR A 378 -20.78 7.14 13.71
C TYR A 378 -20.71 5.63 14.00
N LEU A 379 -19.78 4.90 13.39
CA LEU A 379 -19.70 3.45 13.50
C LEU A 379 -18.48 2.95 14.31
N THR A 380 -17.73 3.83 14.98
CA THR A 380 -16.56 3.45 15.81
C THR A 380 -16.90 2.35 16.83
N SER A 381 -18.08 2.42 17.46
CA SER A 381 -18.52 1.40 18.41
C SER A 381 -18.74 0.03 17.76
N LEU A 382 -19.17 0.00 16.51
CA LEU A 382 -19.30 -1.23 15.73
C LEU A 382 -17.93 -1.80 15.38
N PHE A 383 -17.02 -0.96 14.88
CA PHE A 383 -15.65 -1.38 14.55
C PHE A 383 -14.91 -1.92 15.78
N ALA A 384 -15.11 -1.32 16.95
CA ALA A 384 -14.53 -1.83 18.18
C ALA A 384 -15.08 -3.22 18.59
N LYS A 385 -16.35 -3.52 18.31
CA LYS A 385 -16.90 -4.86 18.55
C LYS A 385 -16.30 -5.90 17.60
N VAL A 386 -15.97 -5.51 16.38
CA VAL A 386 -15.37 -6.40 15.37
C VAL A 386 -14.00 -6.89 15.82
N VAL A 387 -13.24 -6.08 16.56
CA VAL A 387 -11.92 -6.47 17.13
C VAL A 387 -12.00 -7.76 17.95
N SER A 388 -13.15 -8.05 18.55
CA SER A 388 -13.37 -9.22 19.40
C SER A 388 -13.83 -10.49 18.66
N ILE A 389 -13.95 -10.45 17.32
CA ILE A 389 -14.38 -11.64 16.56
C ILE A 389 -13.27 -12.70 16.62
N PRO A 390 -13.59 -13.94 17.03
CA PRO A 390 -12.61 -15.02 17.10
C PRO A 390 -12.03 -15.34 15.71
N GLN A 391 -10.70 -15.45 15.62
CA GLN A 391 -10.03 -15.82 14.37
C GLN A 391 -10.47 -17.18 13.83
N GLN A 392 -10.96 -18.06 14.68
CA GLN A 392 -11.52 -19.36 14.32
C GLN A 392 -12.72 -19.28 13.35
N ILE A 393 -13.51 -18.19 13.44
CA ILE A 393 -14.64 -17.93 12.53
C ILE A 393 -14.14 -17.28 11.23
N LEU A 394 -13.16 -16.40 11.34
CA LEU A 394 -12.66 -15.62 10.21
C LEU A 394 -11.84 -16.45 9.23
N THR A 395 -10.99 -17.36 9.76
CA THR A 395 -10.09 -18.15 8.92
C THR A 395 -10.83 -18.98 7.85
N PRO A 396 -11.89 -19.77 8.16
CA PRO A 396 -12.65 -20.46 7.13
C PRO A 396 -13.30 -19.54 6.08
N ILE A 397 -13.80 -18.39 6.51
CA ILE A 397 -14.40 -17.42 5.60
C ILE A 397 -13.35 -16.90 4.61
N ILE A 398 -12.16 -16.55 5.10
CA ILE A 398 -11.05 -16.08 4.26
C ILE A 398 -10.62 -17.17 3.27
N VAL A 399 -10.54 -18.44 3.71
CA VAL A 399 -10.23 -19.60 2.84
C VAL A 399 -11.22 -19.66 1.67
N ILE A 400 -12.52 -19.61 1.96
CA ILE A 400 -13.56 -19.66 0.93
C ILE A 400 -13.38 -18.50 -0.06
N PHE A 401 -13.16 -17.26 0.43
CA PHE A 401 -12.95 -16.10 -0.42
C PHE A 401 -11.66 -16.21 -1.26
N CYS A 402 -10.58 -16.77 -0.72
CA CYS A 402 -9.35 -17.01 -1.48
C CYS A 402 -9.57 -17.95 -2.66
N PHE A 403 -10.20 -19.09 -2.42
CA PHE A 403 -10.46 -20.06 -3.49
C PHE A 403 -11.51 -19.57 -4.48
N ALA A 404 -12.59 -18.96 -4.00
CA ALA A 404 -13.60 -18.36 -4.87
C ALA A 404 -12.99 -17.22 -5.71
N GLY A 405 -12.17 -16.34 -5.11
CA GLY A 405 -11.46 -15.28 -5.79
C GLY A 405 -10.51 -15.79 -6.86
N ALA A 406 -9.65 -16.74 -6.52
CA ALA A 406 -8.71 -17.34 -7.47
C ALA A 406 -9.41 -18.01 -8.66
N TYR A 407 -10.53 -18.70 -8.40
CA TYR A 407 -11.34 -19.32 -9.47
C TYR A 407 -12.01 -18.26 -10.36
N SER A 408 -12.53 -17.17 -9.76
CA SER A 408 -13.34 -16.17 -10.46
C SER A 408 -12.53 -15.35 -11.47
N VAL A 409 -11.21 -15.28 -11.34
CA VAL A 409 -10.35 -14.50 -12.23
C VAL A 409 -10.50 -14.94 -13.68
N ASN A 410 -10.32 -16.24 -13.93
CA ASN A 410 -10.39 -16.82 -15.28
C ASN A 410 -11.34 -18.04 -15.35
N SER A 411 -12.19 -18.27 -14.35
CA SER A 411 -13.08 -19.42 -14.21
C SER A 411 -12.33 -20.76 -14.39
N SER A 412 -11.14 -20.87 -13.79
CA SER A 412 -10.19 -21.96 -14.06
C SER A 412 -9.71 -22.67 -12.80
N TYR A 413 -9.78 -24.00 -12.79
CA TYR A 413 -9.15 -24.83 -11.76
C TYR A 413 -7.62 -24.75 -11.77
N PHE A 414 -7.02 -24.43 -12.92
CA PHE A 414 -5.59 -24.20 -13.02
C PHE A 414 -5.14 -23.03 -12.12
N ASP A 415 -5.93 -21.97 -12.05
CA ASP A 415 -5.64 -20.80 -11.21
C ASP A 415 -5.67 -21.15 -9.71
N LEU A 416 -6.54 -22.07 -9.28
CA LEU A 416 -6.50 -22.59 -7.91
C LEU A 416 -5.17 -23.29 -7.62
N SER A 417 -4.66 -24.06 -8.58
CA SER A 417 -3.36 -24.73 -8.44
C SER A 417 -2.21 -23.75 -8.38
N VAL A 418 -2.25 -22.70 -9.22
CA VAL A 418 -1.27 -21.61 -9.20
C VAL A 418 -1.30 -20.90 -7.85
N ALA A 419 -2.47 -20.49 -7.36
CA ALA A 419 -2.61 -19.85 -6.06
C ALA A 419 -2.03 -20.72 -4.93
N LEU A 420 -2.31 -22.04 -4.95
CA LEU A 420 -1.79 -22.97 -3.95
C LEU A 420 -0.25 -23.08 -4.01
N VAL A 421 0.33 -23.20 -5.20
CA VAL A 421 1.79 -23.25 -5.41
C VAL A 421 2.44 -21.99 -4.86
N PHE A 422 1.89 -20.81 -5.17
CA PHE A 422 2.39 -19.54 -4.65
C PHE A 422 2.19 -19.39 -3.14
N GLY A 423 1.11 -19.94 -2.58
CA GLY A 423 0.88 -20.00 -1.14
C GLY A 423 1.93 -20.81 -0.40
N ILE A 424 2.26 -22.01 -0.94
CA ILE A 424 3.31 -22.87 -0.40
C ILE A 424 4.69 -22.20 -0.56
N MET A 425 4.97 -21.60 -1.72
CA MET A 425 6.21 -20.84 -1.96
C MET A 425 6.36 -19.71 -0.95
N ALA A 426 5.31 -18.92 -0.74
CA ALA A 426 5.33 -17.81 0.22
C ALA A 426 5.51 -18.29 1.67
N TRP A 427 4.98 -19.44 2.02
CA TRP A 427 5.20 -20.06 3.32
C TRP A 427 6.68 -20.45 3.52
N PHE A 428 7.34 -21.06 2.51
CA PHE A 428 8.79 -21.29 2.56
C PHE A 428 9.57 -19.98 2.62
N MET A 429 9.19 -18.97 1.84
CA MET A 429 9.80 -17.64 1.86
C MET A 429 9.73 -17.04 3.27
N ARG A 430 8.59 -17.14 3.95
CA ARG A 430 8.41 -16.68 5.33
C ARG A 430 9.37 -17.37 6.29
N LYS A 431 9.57 -18.69 6.17
CA LYS A 431 10.55 -19.43 6.99
C LYS A 431 12.00 -19.04 6.71
N LEU A 432 12.30 -18.66 5.48
CA LEU A 432 13.62 -18.15 5.08
C LEU A 432 13.78 -16.64 5.35
N GLU A 433 12.76 -15.98 5.91
CA GLU A 433 12.67 -14.53 6.10
C GLU A 433 12.86 -13.74 4.78
N LEU A 434 12.41 -14.27 3.65
CA LEU A 434 12.36 -13.59 2.37
C LEU A 434 11.08 -12.75 2.29
N PRO A 435 11.18 -11.43 2.03
CA PRO A 435 10.00 -10.56 1.97
C PRO A 435 9.18 -10.81 0.69
N ALA A 436 7.84 -10.89 0.80
CA ALA A 436 6.95 -11.14 -0.33
C ALA A 436 6.73 -9.89 -1.22
N VAL A 437 6.82 -8.68 -0.65
CA VAL A 437 6.59 -7.44 -1.40
C VAL A 437 7.59 -7.23 -2.55
N PRO A 438 8.91 -7.47 -2.38
CA PRO A 438 9.83 -7.41 -3.51
C PRO A 438 9.54 -8.44 -4.61
N VAL A 439 9.03 -9.64 -4.28
CA VAL A 439 8.60 -10.61 -5.29
C VAL A 439 7.46 -10.05 -6.11
N LEU A 440 6.42 -9.54 -5.46
CA LEU A 440 5.29 -8.88 -6.11
C LEU A 440 5.77 -7.80 -7.09
N LEU A 441 6.66 -6.93 -6.64
CA LEU A 441 7.10 -5.80 -7.44
C LEU A 441 8.05 -6.23 -8.56
N GLY A 442 8.87 -7.28 -8.33
CA GLY A 442 9.61 -7.93 -9.40
C GLY A 442 8.70 -8.50 -10.49
N MET A 443 7.58 -9.11 -10.11
CA MET A 443 6.57 -9.60 -11.06
C MET A 443 5.89 -8.46 -11.84
N VAL A 444 5.49 -7.39 -11.13
CA VAL A 444 4.81 -6.23 -11.77
C VAL A 444 5.74 -5.47 -12.69
N LEU A 445 6.96 -5.20 -12.24
CA LEU A 445 7.93 -4.40 -13.00
C LEU A 445 8.74 -5.22 -14.00
N GLY A 446 8.72 -6.56 -13.93
CA GLY A 446 9.60 -7.43 -14.69
C GLY A 446 9.45 -7.25 -16.19
N ASN A 447 8.23 -7.35 -16.70
CA ASN A 447 7.95 -7.16 -18.12
C ASN A 447 8.35 -5.75 -18.60
N MET A 448 8.04 -4.72 -17.82
CA MET A 448 8.39 -3.33 -18.13
C MET A 448 9.92 -3.13 -18.11
N THR A 449 10.61 -3.71 -17.13
CA THR A 449 12.07 -3.65 -17.01
C THR A 449 12.75 -4.32 -18.20
N GLU A 450 12.36 -5.56 -18.53
CA GLU A 450 12.93 -6.32 -19.64
C GLU A 450 12.69 -5.63 -20.98
N THR A 451 11.44 -5.24 -21.25
CA THR A 451 11.07 -4.62 -22.51
C THR A 451 11.82 -3.31 -22.73
N ASN A 452 11.91 -2.45 -21.73
CA ASN A 452 12.61 -1.18 -21.84
C ASN A 452 14.14 -1.37 -21.92
N PHE A 453 14.71 -2.33 -21.20
CA PHE A 453 16.12 -2.67 -21.31
C PHE A 453 16.50 -3.13 -22.73
N ARG A 454 15.74 -4.08 -23.26
CA ARG A 454 15.99 -4.65 -24.59
C ARG A 454 15.76 -3.61 -25.70
N ARG A 455 14.70 -2.82 -25.61
CA ARG A 455 14.44 -1.72 -26.57
C ARG A 455 15.54 -0.67 -26.54
N ALA A 456 16.02 -0.29 -25.35
CA ALA A 456 17.12 0.66 -25.22
C ALA A 456 18.39 0.15 -25.91
N LEU A 457 18.73 -1.13 -25.71
CA LEU A 457 19.89 -1.75 -26.40
C LEU A 457 19.68 -1.82 -27.91
N LEU A 458 18.48 -2.13 -28.38
CA LEU A 458 18.19 -2.13 -29.85
C LEU A 458 18.36 -0.74 -30.46
N ILE A 459 17.89 0.32 -29.78
CA ILE A 459 18.04 1.71 -30.24
C ILE A 459 19.50 2.14 -30.33
N SER A 460 20.34 1.58 -29.45
CA SER A 460 21.77 1.92 -29.36
C SER A 460 22.72 0.93 -30.07
N ASP A 461 22.21 0.08 -30.92
CA ASP A 461 22.99 -0.98 -31.61
C ASP A 461 23.80 -1.86 -30.64
N GLY A 462 23.18 -2.20 -29.47
CA GLY A 462 23.78 -3.01 -28.43
C GLY A 462 24.71 -2.25 -27.48
N SER A 463 24.85 -0.93 -27.59
CA SER A 463 25.73 -0.15 -26.73
C SER A 463 25.12 0.15 -25.38
N PRO A 464 25.73 -0.29 -24.22
CA PRO A 464 25.24 0.03 -22.90
C PRO A 464 25.41 1.50 -22.51
N ARG A 465 26.09 2.31 -23.32
CA ARG A 465 26.26 3.75 -23.07
C ARG A 465 24.95 4.51 -23.06
N ILE A 466 23.88 3.97 -23.63
CA ILE A 466 22.56 4.59 -23.64
C ILE A 466 22.03 4.81 -22.22
N PHE A 467 22.37 3.95 -21.26
CA PHE A 467 21.94 4.06 -19.85
C PHE A 467 22.67 5.16 -19.07
N VAL A 468 23.66 5.82 -19.65
CA VAL A 468 24.40 6.96 -19.08
C VAL A 468 24.40 8.17 -20.04
N SER A 469 23.57 8.16 -21.08
CA SER A 469 23.56 9.20 -22.12
C SER A 469 22.72 10.42 -21.75
N SER A 470 21.71 10.27 -20.92
CA SER A 470 20.79 11.35 -20.58
C SER A 470 20.94 11.83 -19.13
N LEU A 471 20.53 13.10 -18.89
CA LEU A 471 20.49 13.68 -17.54
C LEU A 471 19.57 12.87 -16.59
N TYR A 472 18.45 12.38 -17.09
CA TYR A 472 17.51 11.58 -16.29
C TYR A 472 18.12 10.26 -15.85
N CYS A 473 18.87 9.56 -16.71
CA CYS A 473 19.60 8.35 -16.33
C CYS A 473 20.58 8.64 -15.18
N TRP A 474 21.34 9.73 -15.26
CA TRP A 474 22.26 10.13 -14.18
C TRP A 474 21.55 10.46 -12.87
N ILE A 475 20.38 11.12 -12.93
CA ILE A 475 19.56 11.38 -11.74
C ILE A 475 19.18 10.06 -11.08
N PHE A 476 18.67 9.07 -11.84
CA PHE A 476 18.29 7.77 -11.26
C PHE A 476 19.49 6.98 -10.75
N ILE A 477 20.64 7.01 -11.42
CA ILE A 477 21.88 6.40 -10.94
C ILE A 477 22.27 7.02 -9.59
N ALA A 478 22.25 8.35 -9.48
CA ALA A 478 22.56 9.04 -8.24
C ALA A 478 21.58 8.67 -7.11
N LEU A 479 20.26 8.60 -7.42
CA LEU A 479 19.25 8.18 -6.47
C LEU A 479 19.46 6.73 -6.00
N ILE A 480 19.75 5.80 -6.91
CA ILE A 480 20.08 4.40 -6.59
C ILE A 480 21.30 4.34 -5.66
N ALA A 481 22.35 5.10 -6.00
CA ALA A 481 23.57 5.15 -5.19
C ALA A 481 23.29 5.70 -3.78
N VAL A 482 22.49 6.76 -3.64
CA VAL A 482 22.09 7.32 -2.35
C VAL A 482 21.32 6.31 -1.51
N VAL A 483 20.38 5.57 -2.10
CA VAL A 483 19.62 4.52 -1.41
C VAL A 483 20.54 3.42 -0.93
N ILE A 484 21.40 2.88 -1.79
CA ILE A 484 22.35 1.80 -1.43
C ILE A 484 23.30 2.26 -0.32
N LEU A 485 23.88 3.46 -0.44
CA LEU A 485 24.76 4.02 0.57
C LEU A 485 24.03 4.27 1.90
N GLY A 486 22.78 4.72 1.85
CA GLY A 486 21.93 4.90 3.04
C GLY A 486 21.73 3.58 3.78
N ILE A 487 21.36 2.52 3.07
CA ILE A 487 21.16 1.18 3.62
C ILE A 487 22.45 0.62 4.22
N LEU A 488 23.58 0.77 3.50
CA LEU A 488 24.88 0.31 3.99
C LEU A 488 25.31 1.05 5.26
N ARG A 489 25.09 2.37 5.33
CA ARG A 489 25.39 3.17 6.52
C ARG A 489 24.52 2.78 7.72
N SER A 490 23.23 2.53 7.52
CA SER A 490 22.35 2.06 8.58
C SER A 490 22.83 0.75 9.17
N LYS A 491 23.18 -0.22 8.32
CA LYS A 491 23.72 -1.52 8.75
C LYS A 491 25.07 -1.42 9.48
N MET A 492 25.95 -0.53 9.03
CA MET A 492 27.22 -0.29 9.72
C MET A 492 27.01 0.31 11.12
N LYS A 493 25.99 1.19 11.29
CA LYS A 493 25.64 1.73 12.61
C LYS A 493 25.06 0.65 13.53
N GLU A 494 24.16 -0.20 13.03
CA GLU A 494 23.61 -1.32 13.78
C GLU A 494 24.70 -2.32 14.21
N ALA A 495 25.64 -2.67 13.30
CA ALA A 495 26.75 -3.55 13.59
C ALA A 495 27.74 -2.96 14.62
N LYS A 496 27.90 -1.62 14.63
CA LYS A 496 28.73 -0.94 15.67
C LYS A 496 28.02 -0.91 17.02
N ALA A 497 26.69 -0.70 17.04
CA ALA A 497 25.89 -0.69 18.27
C ALA A 497 25.75 -2.10 18.88
N ALA A 498 25.86 -3.16 18.09
CA ALA A 498 25.78 -4.55 18.55
C ALA A 498 27.11 -5.13 19.06
N LYS A 499 28.25 -4.40 18.97
CA LYS A 499 29.50 -4.81 19.61
C LYS A 499 29.42 -4.45 21.09
N PRO A 500 29.56 -5.43 22.04
CA PRO A 500 29.66 -5.12 23.43
C PRO A 500 30.89 -4.25 23.65
N GLU A 501 30.75 -3.22 24.50
CA GLU A 501 31.90 -2.48 25.02
C GLU A 501 32.83 -3.50 25.71
N GLN A 502 34.02 -3.72 25.11
CA GLN A 502 35.13 -4.48 25.74
C GLN A 502 35.86 -3.59 26.70
#